data_ce84212abef334e4dc607363b933400a
#
_entry.id   ce84212abef334e4dc607363b933400a
#
_cell.length_a   1.000
_cell.length_b   1.000
_cell.length_c   1.000
_cell.angle_alpha   90.00
_cell.angle_beta   90.00
_cell.angle_gamma   90.00
#
_symmetry.space_group_name_H-M   'P 1'
#
loop_
_entity.id
_entity.type
_entity.pdbx_description
1 polymer ?
#
loop_
_entity_poly.entity_id
_entity_poly.type
_entity_poly.pdbx_seq_one_letter_code
_entity_poly.pdbx_strand_id
1 'polypeptide(L)'
;MKPPEEAASEMAGEWLAKADADLRACDELLSTAALSEIAAFHAQQAAEKALKAFLVWNQVEFPKTHDIKRLLALCRSVDPGLAESLGGASQLTPYGVEYRYPGEYPTVPTAAAKESVALAKRVRDGVVQRLGDELGR
;
A
#
# COMPACT_ATOMS: atom_id res chain seq x y z
N MET A 1 -0.24 16.08 26.45
CA MET A 1 0.02 16.05 24.99
C MET A 1 1.14 15.10 24.69
N LYS A 2 0.99 14.26 23.66
CA LYS A 2 2.02 13.31 23.28
C LYS A 2 3.15 13.97 22.51
N PRO A 3 4.40 13.51 22.70
CA PRO A 3 5.50 13.97 21.85
C PRO A 3 5.21 13.65 20.38
N PRO A 4 5.72 14.46 19.43
CA PRO A 4 5.49 14.21 18.00
C PRO A 4 5.87 12.80 17.52
N GLU A 5 6.96 12.23 18.06
CA GLU A 5 7.40 10.89 17.68
C GLU A 5 6.41 9.83 18.13
N GLU A 6 5.84 9.99 19.32
CA GLU A 6 4.85 9.04 19.83
C GLU A 6 3.56 9.12 19.03
N ALA A 7 3.10 10.33 18.71
CA ALA A 7 1.90 10.52 17.89
C ALA A 7 2.11 9.94 16.49
N ALA A 8 3.29 10.16 15.90
CA ALA A 8 3.62 9.61 14.58
C ALA A 8 3.64 8.08 14.61
N SER A 9 4.22 7.49 15.65
CA SER A 9 4.26 6.05 15.82
C SER A 9 2.85 5.44 15.88
N GLU A 10 1.97 6.05 16.67
CA GLU A 10 0.60 5.58 16.78
C GLU A 10 -0.15 5.68 15.45
N MET A 11 -0.01 6.80 14.76
CA MET A 11 -0.67 7.00 13.48
C MET A 11 -0.14 6.02 12.42
N ALA A 12 1.17 5.79 12.40
CA ALA A 12 1.76 4.82 11.47
C ALA A 12 1.21 3.42 11.74
N GLY A 13 1.05 3.04 13.02
CA GLY A 13 0.46 1.77 13.40
C GLY A 13 -0.97 1.64 12.89
N GLU A 14 -1.75 2.71 12.96
CA GLU A 14 -3.13 2.70 12.44
C GLU A 14 -3.16 2.53 10.93
N TRP A 15 -2.28 3.21 10.18
CA TRP A 15 -2.17 3.03 8.74
C TRP A 15 -1.79 1.59 8.37
N LEU A 16 -0.84 1.00 9.11
CA LEU A 16 -0.44 -0.39 8.86
C LEU A 16 -1.56 -1.37 9.16
N ALA A 17 -2.34 -1.12 10.22
CA ALA A 17 -3.49 -1.98 10.54
C ALA A 17 -4.51 -1.96 9.40
N LYS A 18 -4.74 -0.80 8.80
CA LYS A 18 -5.65 -0.69 7.65
C LYS A 18 -5.08 -1.38 6.41
N ALA A 19 -3.76 -1.27 6.19
CA ALA A 19 -3.11 -1.98 5.10
C ALA A 19 -3.25 -3.49 5.28
N ASP A 20 -3.03 -4.00 6.48
CA ASP A 20 -3.17 -5.42 6.78
C ASP A 20 -4.60 -5.91 6.59
N ALA A 21 -5.59 -5.09 6.93
CA ALA A 21 -6.99 -5.43 6.70
C ALA A 21 -7.29 -5.55 5.19
N ASP A 22 -6.75 -4.63 4.38
CA ASP A 22 -6.90 -4.72 2.93
C ASP A 22 -6.23 -5.99 2.38
N LEU A 23 -5.07 -6.38 2.91
CA LEU A 23 -4.39 -7.59 2.46
C LEU A 23 -5.17 -8.85 2.83
N ARG A 24 -5.79 -8.87 4.01
CA ARG A 24 -6.67 -9.99 4.38
C ARG A 24 -7.87 -10.06 3.44
N ALA A 25 -8.44 -8.92 3.07
CA ALA A 25 -9.52 -8.88 2.10
C ALA A 25 -9.05 -9.44 0.74
N CYS A 26 -7.83 -9.10 0.31
CA CYS A 26 -7.26 -9.65 -0.92
C CYS A 26 -7.25 -11.18 -0.89
N ASP A 27 -6.75 -11.77 0.19
CA ASP A 27 -6.65 -13.21 0.28
C ASP A 27 -8.02 -13.88 0.20
N GLU A 28 -9.02 -13.31 0.84
CA GLU A 28 -10.40 -13.81 0.76
C GLU A 28 -10.96 -13.69 -0.65
N LEU A 29 -10.76 -12.55 -1.29
CA LEU A 29 -11.32 -12.26 -2.62
C LEU A 29 -10.66 -13.08 -3.73
N LEU A 30 -9.38 -13.42 -3.59
CA LEU A 30 -8.67 -14.19 -4.61
C LEU A 30 -9.20 -15.60 -4.79
N SER A 31 -9.96 -16.13 -3.83
CA SER A 31 -10.54 -17.45 -3.95
C SER A 31 -11.68 -17.50 -4.98
N THR A 32 -12.16 -16.35 -5.45
CA THR A 32 -13.26 -16.25 -6.40
C THR A 32 -12.84 -15.41 -7.59
N ALA A 33 -12.72 -16.03 -8.77
CA ALA A 33 -12.25 -15.34 -9.97
C ALA A 33 -13.09 -14.11 -10.33
N ALA A 34 -14.39 -14.15 -10.07
CA ALA A 34 -15.27 -13.01 -10.36
C ALA A 34 -14.94 -11.76 -9.54
N LEU A 35 -14.15 -11.91 -8.47
CA LEU A 35 -13.79 -10.81 -7.58
C LEU A 35 -12.34 -10.34 -7.75
N SER A 36 -11.68 -10.76 -8.84
CA SER A 36 -10.28 -10.39 -9.10
C SER A 36 -10.06 -8.89 -9.15
N GLU A 37 -10.97 -8.15 -9.78
CA GLU A 37 -10.85 -6.69 -9.87
C GLU A 37 -10.91 -6.05 -8.50
N ILE A 38 -11.79 -6.54 -7.64
CA ILE A 38 -11.92 -6.02 -6.27
C ILE A 38 -10.68 -6.36 -5.45
N ALA A 39 -10.13 -7.56 -5.64
CA ALA A 39 -8.88 -7.94 -4.99
C ALA A 39 -7.73 -6.99 -5.39
N ALA A 40 -7.62 -6.69 -6.68
CA ALA A 40 -6.59 -5.76 -7.18
C ALA A 40 -6.79 -4.36 -6.60
N PHE A 41 -8.02 -3.91 -6.46
CA PHE A 41 -8.31 -2.62 -5.81
C PHE A 41 -7.80 -2.61 -4.35
N HIS A 42 -8.11 -3.65 -3.60
CA HIS A 42 -7.64 -3.72 -2.20
C HIS A 42 -6.12 -3.85 -2.11
N ALA A 43 -5.48 -4.48 -3.09
CA ALA A 43 -4.01 -4.55 -3.16
C ALA A 43 -3.42 -3.14 -3.30
N GLN A 44 -4.00 -2.33 -4.19
CA GLN A 44 -3.56 -0.95 -4.34
C GLN A 44 -3.76 -0.17 -3.04
N GLN A 45 -4.92 -0.33 -2.39
CA GLN A 45 -5.20 0.33 -1.13
C GLN A 45 -4.20 -0.07 -0.04
N ALA A 46 -3.85 -1.35 0.04
CA ALA A 46 -2.88 -1.83 1.01
C ALA A 46 -1.51 -1.19 0.80
N ALA A 47 -1.03 -1.16 -0.44
CA ALA A 47 0.25 -0.56 -0.76
C ALA A 47 0.28 0.93 -0.44
N GLU A 48 -0.78 1.64 -0.83
CA GLU A 48 -0.91 3.07 -0.54
C GLU A 48 -0.83 3.33 0.97
N LYS A 49 -1.59 2.58 1.75
CA LYS A 49 -1.65 2.76 3.21
C LYS A 49 -0.33 2.40 3.89
N ALA A 50 0.36 1.38 3.40
CA ALA A 50 1.67 1.02 3.95
C ALA A 50 2.70 2.13 3.69
N LEU A 51 2.71 2.71 2.50
CA LEU A 51 3.61 3.83 2.19
C LEU A 51 3.27 5.06 3.04
N LYS A 52 1.99 5.32 3.26
CA LYS A 52 1.56 6.42 4.13
C LYS A 52 2.01 6.18 5.57
N ALA A 53 1.98 4.93 6.04
CA ALA A 53 2.52 4.58 7.36
C ALA A 53 3.98 4.95 7.48
N PHE A 54 4.78 4.62 6.46
CA PHE A 54 6.20 4.96 6.44
C PHE A 54 6.44 6.46 6.48
N LEU A 55 5.68 7.22 5.68
CA LEU A 55 5.81 8.67 5.64
C LEU A 55 5.40 9.32 6.96
N VAL A 56 4.29 8.88 7.56
CA VAL A 56 3.85 9.38 8.85
C VAL A 56 4.89 9.09 9.93
N TRP A 57 5.44 7.87 9.95
CA TRP A 57 6.49 7.50 10.90
C TRP A 57 7.68 8.46 10.82
N ASN A 58 8.06 8.85 9.61
CA ASN A 58 9.18 9.75 9.38
C ASN A 58 8.77 11.23 9.41
N GLN A 59 7.52 11.50 9.78
CA GLN A 59 6.98 12.86 9.88
C GLN A 59 7.11 13.66 8.58
N VAL A 60 6.89 12.97 7.45
CA VAL A 60 6.89 13.58 6.12
C VAL A 60 5.44 13.82 5.71
N GLU A 61 5.10 15.06 5.40
CA GLU A 61 3.78 15.40 4.91
C GLU A 61 3.58 14.89 3.48
N PHE A 62 2.35 14.49 3.16
CA PHE A 62 2.01 14.05 1.82
C PHE A 62 0.61 14.54 1.45
N PRO A 63 0.37 14.79 0.15
CA PRO A 63 -0.96 15.21 -0.29
C PRO A 63 -1.94 14.03 -0.28
N LYS A 64 -3.23 14.33 -0.32
CA LYS A 64 -4.23 13.30 -0.53
C LYS A 64 -4.06 12.80 -1.96
N THR A 65 -3.57 11.59 -2.12
CA THR A 65 -3.32 11.01 -3.44
C THR A 65 -3.45 9.50 -3.38
N HIS A 66 -3.82 8.92 -4.51
CA HIS A 66 -3.84 7.48 -4.71
C HIS A 66 -2.69 7.04 -5.63
N ASP A 67 -1.81 7.97 -5.98
CA ASP A 67 -0.69 7.71 -6.88
C ASP A 67 0.51 7.15 -6.10
N ILE A 68 0.73 5.85 -6.24
CA ILE A 68 1.81 5.16 -5.55
C ILE A 68 3.18 5.69 -5.98
N LYS A 69 3.34 6.04 -7.24
CA LYS A 69 4.59 6.62 -7.73
C LYS A 69 4.94 7.90 -6.97
N ARG A 70 3.95 8.75 -6.72
CA ARG A 70 4.15 9.98 -5.97
C ARG A 70 4.55 9.70 -4.53
N LEU A 71 3.89 8.73 -3.89
CA LEU A 71 4.23 8.34 -2.52
C LEU A 71 5.63 7.75 -2.44
N LEU A 72 6.02 6.93 -3.43
CA LEU A 72 7.38 6.39 -3.50
C LEU A 72 8.42 7.49 -3.66
N ALA A 73 8.11 8.53 -4.44
CA ALA A 73 9.03 9.65 -4.61
C ALA A 73 9.28 10.36 -3.28
N LEU A 74 8.24 10.51 -2.45
CA LEU A 74 8.39 11.06 -1.11
C LEU A 74 9.20 10.14 -0.20
N CYS A 75 8.96 8.83 -0.29
CA CYS A 75 9.73 7.84 0.48
C CYS A 75 11.20 7.90 0.11
N ARG A 76 11.52 8.15 -1.15
CA ARG A 76 12.90 8.23 -1.64
C ARG A 76 13.70 9.31 -0.93
N SER A 77 13.06 10.40 -0.55
CA SER A 77 13.75 11.48 0.16
C SER A 77 14.23 11.06 1.54
N VAL A 78 13.65 10.00 2.10
CA VAL A 78 13.99 9.47 3.41
C VAL A 78 14.84 8.19 3.29
N ASP A 79 14.42 7.29 2.41
CA ASP A 79 15.06 5.98 2.25
C ASP A 79 15.10 5.59 0.77
N PRO A 80 16.15 6.01 0.05
CA PRO A 80 16.27 5.67 -1.37
C PRO A 80 16.28 4.17 -1.65
N GLY A 81 16.86 3.38 -0.73
CA GLY A 81 16.91 1.92 -0.88
C GLY A 81 15.52 1.29 -0.85
N LEU A 82 14.68 1.75 0.05
CA LEU A 82 13.29 1.28 0.10
C LEU A 82 12.57 1.63 -1.20
N ALA A 83 12.63 2.88 -1.60
CA ALA A 83 11.94 3.35 -2.81
C ALA A 83 12.39 2.57 -4.05
N GLU A 84 13.69 2.30 -4.17
CA GLU A 84 14.23 1.55 -5.29
C GLU A 84 13.73 0.10 -5.28
N SER A 85 13.72 -0.53 -4.12
CA SER A 85 13.27 -1.92 -4.00
C SER A 85 11.77 -2.08 -4.31
N LEU A 86 11.00 -1.01 -4.20
CA LEU A 86 9.54 -1.05 -4.39
C LEU A 86 9.10 -0.36 -5.69
N GLY A 87 10.02 -0.06 -6.60
CA GLY A 87 9.70 0.68 -7.82
C GLY A 87 8.57 0.09 -8.65
N GLY A 88 8.44 -1.23 -8.68
CA GLY A 88 7.38 -1.92 -9.42
C GLY A 88 5.97 -1.68 -8.87
N ALA A 89 5.85 -1.21 -7.62
CA ALA A 89 4.55 -1.02 -7.00
C ALA A 89 3.70 0.06 -7.67
N SER A 90 4.33 0.96 -8.44
CA SER A 90 3.58 2.00 -9.17
C SER A 90 2.58 1.41 -10.16
N GLN A 91 2.78 0.16 -10.57
CA GLN A 91 1.85 -0.56 -11.45
C GLN A 91 0.47 -0.76 -10.80
N LEU A 92 0.38 -0.61 -9.48
CA LEU A 92 -0.88 -0.78 -8.76
C LEU A 92 -1.81 0.43 -8.89
N THR A 93 -1.28 1.60 -9.19
CA THR A 93 -2.06 2.84 -9.20
C THR A 93 -3.36 2.76 -10.00
N PRO A 94 -3.39 2.21 -11.23
CA PRO A 94 -4.65 2.15 -11.99
C PRO A 94 -5.78 1.42 -11.28
N TYR A 95 -5.46 0.40 -10.46
CA TYR A 95 -6.48 -0.38 -9.77
C TYR A 95 -7.21 0.42 -8.69
N GLY A 96 -6.63 1.52 -8.22
CA GLY A 96 -7.24 2.36 -7.21
C GLY A 96 -8.37 3.22 -7.74
N VAL A 97 -8.35 3.58 -9.03
CA VAL A 97 -9.31 4.49 -9.63
C VAL A 97 -9.82 3.97 -10.97
N GLU A 98 -8.91 3.76 -11.93
CA GLU A 98 -9.27 3.52 -13.32
C GLU A 98 -10.11 2.27 -13.56
N TYR A 99 -9.71 1.15 -12.95
CA TYR A 99 -10.40 -0.12 -13.14
C TYR A 99 -11.75 -0.21 -12.45
N ARG A 100 -12.15 0.83 -11.72
CA ARG A 100 -13.43 0.85 -11.03
C ARG A 100 -14.57 1.36 -11.89
N TYR A 101 -14.28 1.92 -13.08
CA TYR A 101 -15.31 2.47 -13.97
C TYR A 101 -15.76 1.45 -15.00
N PRO A 102 -17.05 1.04 -14.97
CA PRO A 102 -17.54 0.02 -15.90
C PRO A 102 -17.38 0.43 -17.35
N GLY A 103 -16.97 -0.55 -18.17
CA GLY A 103 -16.94 -0.36 -19.61
C GLY A 103 -15.75 0.39 -20.19
N GLU A 104 -14.92 1.00 -19.35
CA GLU A 104 -13.78 1.78 -19.82
C GLU A 104 -12.47 1.00 -19.86
N TYR A 105 -12.34 -0.02 -19.02
CA TYR A 105 -11.10 -0.78 -18.89
C TYR A 105 -11.39 -2.27 -18.96
N PRO A 106 -10.44 -3.07 -19.46
CA PRO A 106 -10.64 -4.51 -19.50
C PRO A 106 -10.77 -5.09 -18.11
N THR A 107 -11.41 -6.25 -18.01
CA THR A 107 -11.51 -6.98 -16.74
C THR A 107 -10.11 -7.37 -16.26
N VAL A 108 -9.92 -7.43 -14.94
CA VAL A 108 -8.65 -7.83 -14.33
C VAL A 108 -8.60 -9.35 -14.23
N PRO A 109 -7.68 -10.03 -14.95
CA PRO A 109 -7.55 -11.48 -14.83
C PRO A 109 -7.09 -11.88 -13.43
N THR A 110 -7.44 -13.09 -13.02
CA THR A 110 -7.02 -13.64 -11.72
C THR A 110 -5.51 -13.59 -11.55
N ALA A 111 -4.75 -13.93 -12.60
CA ALA A 111 -3.28 -13.90 -12.54
C ALA A 111 -2.75 -12.49 -12.24
N ALA A 112 -3.34 -11.46 -12.87
CA ALA A 112 -2.94 -10.08 -12.63
C ALA A 112 -3.29 -9.63 -11.21
N ALA A 113 -4.45 -10.06 -10.70
CA ALA A 113 -4.84 -9.77 -9.33
C ALA A 113 -3.88 -10.40 -8.32
N LYS A 114 -3.50 -11.66 -8.54
CA LYS A 114 -2.53 -12.36 -7.68
C LYS A 114 -1.18 -11.65 -7.67
N GLU A 115 -0.73 -11.19 -8.83
CA GLU A 115 0.51 -10.43 -8.94
C GLU A 115 0.42 -9.11 -8.18
N SER A 116 -0.72 -8.42 -8.30
CA SER A 116 -0.96 -7.16 -7.59
C SER A 116 -0.93 -7.37 -6.07
N VAL A 117 -1.54 -8.43 -5.58
CA VAL A 117 -1.53 -8.77 -4.15
C VAL A 117 -0.10 -9.06 -3.68
N ALA A 118 0.67 -9.82 -4.48
CA ALA A 118 2.08 -10.10 -4.14
C ALA A 118 2.91 -8.81 -4.06
N LEU A 119 2.70 -7.88 -4.99
CA LEU A 119 3.35 -6.57 -4.97
C LEU A 119 2.99 -5.78 -3.71
N ALA A 120 1.70 -5.75 -3.36
CA ALA A 120 1.23 -5.04 -2.18
C ALA A 120 1.84 -5.62 -0.89
N LYS A 121 1.95 -6.95 -0.81
CA LYS A 121 2.58 -7.61 0.33
C LYS A 121 4.05 -7.22 0.43
N ARG A 122 4.76 -7.13 -0.68
CA ARG A 122 6.15 -6.68 -0.66
C ARG A 122 6.29 -5.24 -0.17
N VAL A 123 5.36 -4.36 -0.56
CA VAL A 123 5.37 -2.98 -0.06
C VAL A 123 5.19 -2.96 1.45
N ARG A 124 4.19 -3.67 1.93
CA ARG A 124 3.91 -3.76 3.36
C ARG A 124 5.11 -4.32 4.12
N ASP A 125 5.69 -5.41 3.65
CA ASP A 125 6.83 -6.05 4.32
C ASP A 125 8.07 -5.15 4.31
N GLY A 126 8.33 -4.46 3.21
CA GLY A 126 9.44 -3.52 3.12
C GLY A 126 9.31 -2.37 4.11
N VAL A 127 8.11 -1.84 4.27
CA VAL A 127 7.83 -0.78 5.23
C VAL A 127 8.02 -1.29 6.66
N VAL A 128 7.41 -2.42 7.00
CA VAL A 128 7.52 -3.00 8.35
C VAL A 128 8.96 -3.27 8.72
N GLN A 129 9.75 -3.77 7.78
CA GLN A 129 11.17 -4.02 8.01
C GLN A 129 11.91 -2.75 8.42
N ARG A 130 11.57 -1.60 7.82
CA ARG A 130 12.20 -0.32 8.17
C ARG A 130 11.71 0.24 9.51
N LEU A 131 10.44 0.04 9.83
CA LEU A 131 9.88 0.55 11.07
C LEU A 131 10.23 -0.33 12.27
N GLY A 132 10.50 -1.61 12.02
CA GLY A 132 10.99 -2.53 13.03
C GLY A 132 9.99 -2.89 14.10
N ASP A 133 10.51 -3.38 15.23
CA ASP A 133 9.71 -3.91 16.33
C ASP A 133 8.96 -2.82 17.11
N GLU A 134 9.29 -1.56 16.88
CA GLU A 134 8.68 -0.44 17.61
C GLU A 134 7.18 -0.36 17.41
N LEU A 135 6.66 -0.96 16.33
CA LEU A 135 5.22 -1.03 16.07
C LEU A 135 4.61 -2.36 16.50
N GLY A 136 5.36 -3.19 17.22
CA GLY A 136 4.86 -4.48 17.68
C GLY A 136 4.76 -5.55 16.60
N ARG A 137 5.58 -5.46 15.56
CA ARG A 137 5.58 -6.38 14.43
C ARG A 137 6.68 -7.41 14.50
#